data_aa40949153e0b7d927f35608277f72de
#
_entry.id   aa40949153e0b7d927f35608277f72de
#
_cell.length_a   1.000
_cell.length_b   1.000
_cell.length_c   1.000
_cell.angle_alpha   90.00
_cell.angle_beta   90.00
_cell.angle_gamma   90.00
#
_symmetry.space_group_name_H-M   'P 1'
#
loop_
_entity.id
_entity.type
_entity.pdbx_description
1 polymer ?
#
loop_
_entity_poly.entity_id
_entity_poly.type
_entity_poly.pdbx_seq_one_letter_code
_entity_poly.pdbx_strand_id
1 'polypeptide(L)'
;MALAAHLSARRPAILQAWRESVQADPELTVVTALPRTQFNDHIPQVLDAFERKLRVWSGQESAAAQEQRREDSASHGLQRWQQGYRLREVTREWGHLQLCLVTELENYSAAATDLEPGARATAILAVAQLCNEGIGESTTRYFQLQQLEAEGEVRDLQETLKEAIELDHRRTELFRQAAHDMRGNVGVVKNVASGLTGYDLPESLRDEFLRLLQKSVSSLHSMLDDVLDLARLQAGHELREVKPFDVALLLRELCDYLRPLATERGLFLQSDGAAALAVEGDAVKIRRIAQNLLLNGLKYTQSGGVKVAWGDSRDNDPKRWMLFVQDTGPGFNAAVSSPVAEALKDATAESRHMDEKSSQGKHDPVLTAPIAPVAAAAERRPARQERGEGIGLAIVKRLCDLLEASMELESEAGAGTTWRVMFPRRYDVT
;
A
#
# COMPACT_ATOMS: atom_id res chain seq x y z
N MET A 1 48.21 -36.75 -19.02
CA MET A 1 47.86 -37.22 -17.64
C MET A 1 48.72 -36.58 -16.53
N ALA A 2 50.04 -36.47 -16.70
CA ALA A 2 50.92 -35.91 -15.65
C ALA A 2 50.61 -34.44 -15.28
N LEU A 3 50.28 -33.56 -16.24
CA LEU A 3 49.94 -32.18 -15.99
C LEU A 3 48.65 -32.00 -15.18
N ALA A 4 47.59 -32.78 -15.50
CA ALA A 4 46.34 -32.72 -14.72
C ALA A 4 46.54 -33.21 -13.27
N ALA A 5 47.35 -34.22 -13.07
CA ALA A 5 47.71 -34.70 -11.69
C ALA A 5 48.54 -33.65 -10.93
N HIS A 6 49.46 -32.95 -11.59
CA HIS A 6 50.23 -31.87 -11.01
C HIS A 6 49.29 -30.70 -10.55
N LEU A 7 48.40 -30.25 -11.40
CA LEU A 7 47.47 -29.16 -11.05
C LEU A 7 46.55 -29.57 -9.88
N SER A 8 46.05 -30.81 -9.86
CA SER A 8 45.26 -31.33 -8.75
C SER A 8 46.04 -31.30 -7.43
N ALA A 9 47.30 -31.74 -7.43
CA ALA A 9 48.16 -31.69 -6.25
C ALA A 9 48.49 -30.27 -5.78
N ARG A 10 48.59 -29.34 -6.73
CA ARG A 10 48.95 -27.94 -6.48
C ARG A 10 47.74 -27.02 -6.24
N ARG A 11 46.50 -27.53 -6.35
CA ARG A 11 45.26 -26.76 -6.17
C ARG A 11 45.26 -25.85 -4.95
N PRO A 12 45.61 -26.29 -3.73
CA PRO A 12 45.62 -25.41 -2.57
C PRO A 12 46.56 -24.22 -2.72
N ALA A 13 47.71 -24.43 -3.34
CA ALA A 13 48.71 -23.40 -3.60
C ALA A 13 48.23 -22.40 -4.68
N ILE A 14 47.57 -22.87 -5.74
CA ILE A 14 46.99 -22.05 -6.80
C ILE A 14 45.89 -21.17 -6.24
N LEU A 15 44.98 -21.72 -5.41
CA LEU A 15 43.90 -20.96 -4.76
C LEU A 15 44.45 -19.92 -3.79
N GLN A 16 45.54 -20.22 -3.10
CA GLN A 16 46.17 -19.28 -2.19
C GLN A 16 46.85 -18.13 -2.96
N ALA A 17 47.61 -18.43 -4.02
CA ALA A 17 48.26 -17.44 -4.86
C ALA A 17 47.23 -16.53 -5.54
N TRP A 18 46.12 -17.12 -6.03
CA TRP A 18 45.01 -16.35 -6.60
C TRP A 18 44.41 -15.38 -5.56
N ARG A 19 44.11 -15.84 -4.31
CA ARG A 19 43.59 -14.97 -3.24
C ARG A 19 44.56 -13.82 -2.93
N GLU A 20 45.84 -14.12 -2.77
CA GLU A 20 46.85 -13.10 -2.46
C GLU A 20 46.91 -12.05 -3.58
N SER A 21 46.84 -12.49 -4.84
CA SER A 21 46.83 -11.62 -6.00
C SER A 21 45.59 -10.72 -6.06
N VAL A 22 44.41 -11.28 -5.77
CA VAL A 22 43.14 -10.53 -5.74
C VAL A 22 43.11 -9.56 -4.56
N GLN A 23 43.56 -9.98 -3.38
CA GLN A 23 43.63 -9.10 -2.19
C GLN A 23 44.65 -7.95 -2.31
N ALA A 24 45.68 -8.16 -3.10
CA ALA A 24 46.71 -7.14 -3.36
C ALA A 24 46.29 -6.12 -4.44
N ASP A 25 45.19 -6.37 -5.18
CA ASP A 25 44.70 -5.47 -6.22
C ASP A 25 43.88 -4.33 -5.61
N PRO A 26 44.36 -3.06 -5.67
CA PRO A 26 43.68 -1.91 -5.10
C PRO A 26 42.34 -1.57 -5.80
N GLU A 27 42.09 -2.11 -6.98
CA GLU A 27 40.87 -1.89 -7.73
C GLU A 27 39.75 -2.91 -7.38
N LEU A 28 40.04 -3.88 -6.51
CA LEU A 28 39.11 -4.88 -5.99
C LEU A 28 38.69 -4.52 -4.57
N THR A 29 37.77 -3.56 -4.43
CA THR A 29 37.46 -2.91 -3.14
C THR A 29 36.59 -3.78 -2.22
N VAL A 30 35.77 -4.68 -2.75
CA VAL A 30 34.86 -5.52 -1.97
C VAL A 30 35.53 -6.72 -1.34
N VAL A 31 36.65 -7.17 -1.90
CA VAL A 31 37.38 -8.39 -1.49
C VAL A 31 37.83 -8.36 -0.02
N THR A 32 38.23 -7.19 0.48
CA THR A 32 38.74 -7.04 1.86
C THR A 32 37.70 -7.24 2.93
N ALA A 33 36.43 -7.15 2.59
CA ALA A 33 35.28 -7.27 3.53
C ALA A 33 34.71 -8.70 3.60
N LEU A 34 35.11 -9.62 2.70
CA LEU A 34 34.50 -10.95 2.62
C LEU A 34 35.18 -11.99 3.53
N PRO A 35 34.42 -12.83 4.24
CA PRO A 35 34.96 -14.01 4.93
C PRO A 35 35.60 -14.99 3.93
N ARG A 36 36.67 -15.67 4.36
CA ARG A 36 37.41 -16.62 3.51
C ARG A 36 36.54 -17.70 2.85
N THR A 37 35.51 -18.15 3.52
CA THR A 37 34.56 -19.17 3.02
C THR A 37 33.69 -18.65 1.90
N GLN A 38 33.30 -17.38 1.92
CA GLN A 38 32.49 -16.75 0.87
C GLN A 38 33.32 -16.30 -0.33
N PHE A 39 34.61 -16.09 -0.14
CA PHE A 39 35.52 -15.68 -1.19
C PHE A 39 35.88 -16.81 -2.16
N ASN A 40 36.05 -18.05 -1.69
CA ASN A 40 36.50 -19.18 -2.49
C ASN A 40 35.43 -19.86 -3.34
N ASP A 41 34.25 -19.62 -3.07
CA ASP A 41 33.00 -20.29 -3.35
C ASP A 41 32.95 -21.22 -4.58
N HIS A 42 33.14 -20.73 -5.79
CA HIS A 42 33.05 -21.53 -7.03
C HIS A 42 34.39 -21.74 -7.76
N ILE A 43 35.44 -21.04 -7.38
CA ILE A 43 36.75 -21.22 -8.05
C ILE A 43 37.28 -22.65 -7.94
N PRO A 44 37.08 -23.38 -6.81
CA PRO A 44 37.43 -24.79 -6.73
C PRO A 44 36.73 -25.64 -7.81
N GLN A 45 35.45 -25.41 -8.07
CA GLN A 45 34.66 -26.11 -9.09
C GLN A 45 35.15 -25.79 -10.51
N VAL A 46 35.50 -24.51 -10.75
CA VAL A 46 36.12 -24.08 -12.03
C VAL A 46 37.46 -24.80 -12.24
N LEU A 47 38.29 -24.93 -11.22
CA LEU A 47 39.55 -25.68 -11.32
C LEU A 47 39.31 -27.18 -11.56
N ASP A 48 38.28 -27.77 -10.91
CA ASP A 48 37.88 -29.16 -11.16
C ASP A 48 37.47 -29.37 -12.63
N ALA A 49 36.70 -28.46 -13.19
CA ALA A 49 36.31 -28.51 -14.60
C ALA A 49 37.52 -28.39 -15.53
N PHE A 50 38.46 -27.53 -15.20
CA PHE A 50 39.71 -27.39 -15.96
C PHE A 50 40.57 -28.64 -15.91
N GLU A 51 40.76 -29.25 -14.72
CA GLU A 51 41.47 -30.52 -14.61
C GLU A 51 40.82 -31.65 -15.39
N ARG A 52 39.48 -31.74 -15.39
CA ARG A 52 38.72 -32.70 -16.22
C ARG A 52 39.01 -32.49 -17.71
N LYS A 53 38.98 -31.24 -18.19
CA LYS A 53 39.27 -30.88 -19.57
C LYS A 53 40.68 -31.30 -19.98
N LEU A 54 41.67 -31.10 -19.14
CA LEU A 54 43.05 -31.53 -19.39
C LEU A 54 43.24 -33.05 -19.41
N ARG A 55 42.42 -33.81 -18.65
CA ARG A 55 42.46 -35.29 -18.67
C ARG A 55 41.85 -35.90 -19.94
N VAL A 56 40.85 -35.24 -20.51
CA VAL A 56 40.13 -35.68 -21.71
C VAL A 56 40.75 -35.11 -23.00
N TRP A 57 41.98 -34.61 -22.92
CA TRP A 57 42.71 -33.88 -23.96
C TRP A 57 42.66 -34.50 -25.38
N SER A 58 42.45 -35.82 -25.52
CA SER A 58 42.36 -36.54 -26.79
C SER A 58 40.91 -36.86 -27.19
N GLY A 59 39.91 -36.46 -26.44
CA GLY A 59 38.49 -36.74 -26.69
C GLY A 59 37.63 -35.49 -26.71
N GLN A 60 36.49 -35.56 -27.35
CA GLN A 60 35.47 -34.49 -27.24
C GLN A 60 34.91 -34.47 -25.83
N GLU A 61 34.89 -33.29 -25.21
CA GLU A 61 34.17 -33.05 -23.95
C GLU A 61 32.68 -33.36 -24.14
N SER A 62 32.05 -34.05 -23.18
CA SER A 62 30.60 -34.29 -23.26
C SER A 62 29.82 -33.00 -23.13
N ALA A 63 28.68 -32.91 -23.84
CA ALA A 63 27.80 -31.75 -23.76
C ALA A 63 27.37 -31.43 -22.30
N ALA A 64 27.16 -32.48 -21.49
CA ALA A 64 26.83 -32.33 -20.06
C ALA A 64 27.97 -31.72 -19.25
N ALA A 65 29.23 -32.05 -19.51
CA ALA A 65 30.39 -31.46 -18.83
C ALA A 65 30.59 -29.98 -19.21
N GLN A 66 30.29 -29.64 -20.46
CA GLN A 66 30.35 -28.27 -20.95
C GLN A 66 29.23 -27.41 -20.30
N GLU A 67 28.02 -27.94 -20.21
CA GLU A 67 26.89 -27.22 -19.55
C GLU A 67 27.16 -27.01 -18.07
N GLN A 68 27.62 -28.03 -17.32
CA GLN A 68 27.99 -27.88 -15.91
C GLN A 68 29.03 -26.78 -15.69
N ARG A 69 30.01 -26.68 -16.58
CA ARG A 69 31.05 -25.63 -16.48
C ARG A 69 30.49 -24.23 -16.71
N ARG A 70 29.50 -24.11 -17.62
CA ARG A 70 28.77 -22.83 -17.82
C ARG A 70 27.97 -22.46 -16.61
N GLU A 71 27.25 -23.41 -16.00
CA GLU A 71 26.49 -23.19 -14.77
C GLU A 71 27.41 -22.77 -13.62
N ASP A 72 28.55 -23.40 -13.41
CA ASP A 72 29.53 -23.05 -12.38
C ASP A 72 30.06 -21.62 -12.59
N SER A 73 30.33 -21.22 -13.83
CA SER A 73 30.78 -19.88 -14.20
C SER A 73 29.69 -18.83 -14.04
N ALA A 74 28.44 -19.15 -14.40
CA ALA A 74 27.28 -18.29 -14.22
C ALA A 74 26.97 -18.08 -12.72
N SER A 75 27.12 -19.14 -11.91
CA SER A 75 26.98 -19.08 -10.45
C SER A 75 28.01 -18.15 -9.81
N HIS A 76 29.23 -18.11 -10.33
CA HIS A 76 30.24 -17.14 -9.89
C HIS A 76 29.75 -15.69 -10.13
N GLY A 77 29.20 -15.40 -11.30
CA GLY A 77 28.63 -14.08 -11.61
C GLY A 77 27.46 -13.69 -10.68
N LEU A 78 26.57 -14.65 -10.36
CA LEU A 78 25.48 -14.46 -9.41
C LEU A 78 26.00 -14.09 -8.02
N GLN A 79 26.96 -14.84 -7.50
CA GLN A 79 27.47 -14.60 -6.16
C GLN A 79 28.22 -13.28 -6.05
N ARG A 80 29.02 -12.92 -7.04
CA ARG A 80 29.70 -11.62 -7.05
C ARG A 80 28.73 -10.46 -7.10
N TRP A 81 27.64 -10.60 -7.87
CA TRP A 81 26.56 -9.63 -7.86
C TRP A 81 25.92 -9.50 -6.46
N GLN A 82 25.57 -10.62 -5.79
CA GLN A 82 25.02 -10.62 -4.43
C GLN A 82 25.97 -10.03 -3.38
N GLN A 83 27.28 -10.16 -3.59
CA GLN A 83 28.32 -9.62 -2.73
C GLN A 83 28.63 -8.14 -3.00
N GLY A 84 27.94 -7.51 -3.97
CA GLY A 84 28.10 -6.09 -4.30
C GLY A 84 29.33 -5.78 -5.17
N TYR A 85 29.92 -6.78 -5.83
CA TYR A 85 30.99 -6.55 -6.79
C TYR A 85 30.48 -5.75 -7.98
N ARG A 86 31.34 -4.89 -8.54
CA ARG A 86 31.08 -4.26 -9.84
C ARG A 86 31.48 -5.23 -10.94
N LEU A 87 30.86 -5.11 -12.12
CA LEU A 87 31.16 -5.97 -13.28
C LEU A 87 32.66 -5.98 -13.63
N ARG A 88 33.32 -4.83 -13.51
CA ARG A 88 34.77 -4.71 -13.73
C ARG A 88 35.58 -5.56 -12.74
N GLU A 89 35.15 -5.65 -11.50
CA GLU A 89 35.83 -6.44 -10.47
C GLU A 89 35.72 -7.93 -10.76
N VAL A 90 34.55 -8.39 -11.24
CA VAL A 90 34.34 -9.78 -11.68
C VAL A 90 35.30 -10.17 -12.79
N THR A 91 35.48 -9.34 -13.80
CA THR A 91 36.40 -9.61 -14.91
C THR A 91 37.87 -9.60 -14.49
N ARG A 92 38.27 -8.72 -13.56
CA ARG A 92 39.63 -8.68 -13.02
C ARG A 92 39.98 -9.92 -12.20
N GLU A 93 39.03 -10.42 -11.44
CA GLU A 93 39.18 -11.63 -10.64
C GLU A 93 39.50 -12.84 -11.50
N TRP A 94 38.84 -13.00 -12.63
CA TRP A 94 39.15 -14.00 -13.66
C TRP A 94 40.54 -13.81 -14.29
N GLY A 95 40.94 -12.55 -14.50
CA GLY A 95 42.27 -12.22 -14.97
C GLY A 95 43.40 -12.67 -14.02
N HIS A 96 43.20 -12.47 -12.71
CA HIS A 96 44.12 -12.96 -11.68
C HIS A 96 44.20 -14.50 -11.68
N LEU A 97 43.05 -15.19 -11.82
CA LEU A 97 43.04 -16.65 -11.93
C LEU A 97 43.81 -17.15 -13.15
N GLN A 98 43.63 -16.49 -14.29
CA GLN A 98 44.36 -16.81 -15.53
C GLN A 98 45.86 -16.70 -15.33
N LEU A 99 46.33 -15.59 -14.73
CA LEU A 99 47.76 -15.37 -14.48
C LEU A 99 48.33 -16.42 -13.52
N CYS A 100 47.63 -16.78 -12.47
CA CYS A 100 48.06 -17.82 -11.51
C CYS A 100 48.20 -19.20 -12.20
N LEU A 101 47.20 -19.56 -13.03
CA LEU A 101 47.24 -20.82 -13.78
C LEU A 101 48.36 -20.88 -14.81
N VAL A 102 48.58 -19.79 -15.56
CA VAL A 102 49.69 -19.70 -16.52
C VAL A 102 51.05 -19.80 -15.81
N THR A 103 51.21 -19.10 -14.68
CA THR A 103 52.44 -19.16 -13.90
C THR A 103 52.73 -20.59 -13.38
N GLU A 104 51.70 -21.30 -12.90
CA GLU A 104 51.86 -22.69 -12.45
C GLU A 104 52.21 -23.63 -13.62
N LEU A 105 51.64 -23.42 -14.80
CA LEU A 105 52.01 -24.19 -16.03
C LEU A 105 53.45 -23.92 -16.47
N GLU A 106 53.94 -22.69 -16.37
CA GLU A 106 55.32 -22.34 -16.65
C GLU A 106 56.28 -23.03 -15.67
N ASN A 107 55.97 -22.99 -14.36
CA ASN A 107 56.76 -23.65 -13.33
C ASN A 107 56.83 -25.18 -13.55
N TYR A 108 55.70 -25.81 -13.89
CA TYR A 108 55.68 -27.22 -14.24
C TYR A 108 56.52 -27.52 -15.48
N SER A 109 56.40 -26.71 -16.56
CA SER A 109 57.15 -26.91 -17.80
C SER A 109 58.66 -26.77 -17.60
N ALA A 110 59.10 -25.91 -16.70
CA ALA A 110 60.52 -25.72 -16.39
C ALA A 110 61.07 -26.90 -15.59
N ALA A 111 60.26 -27.59 -14.79
CA ALA A 111 60.67 -28.72 -13.95
C ALA A 111 60.54 -30.11 -14.66
N ALA A 112 59.69 -30.23 -15.69
CA ALA A 112 59.40 -31.48 -16.39
C ALA A 112 60.36 -31.68 -17.59
N THR A 113 61.19 -32.70 -17.56
CA THR A 113 62.15 -33.01 -18.63
C THR A 113 61.52 -33.74 -19.84
N ASP A 114 60.31 -34.30 -19.73
CA ASP A 114 59.66 -35.19 -20.71
C ASP A 114 58.34 -34.64 -21.26
N LEU A 115 58.23 -33.33 -21.37
CA LEU A 115 57.04 -32.72 -21.98
C LEU A 115 57.01 -32.90 -23.49
N GLU A 116 55.90 -33.45 -24.01
CA GLU A 116 55.71 -33.55 -25.48
C GLU A 116 55.76 -32.16 -26.15
N PRO A 117 56.40 -32.06 -27.35
CA PRO A 117 56.44 -30.80 -28.07
C PRO A 117 55.03 -30.27 -28.36
N GLY A 118 54.76 -29.05 -27.92
CA GLY A 118 53.45 -28.39 -28.08
C GLY A 118 52.47 -28.55 -26.90
N ALA A 119 52.69 -29.47 -25.98
CA ALA A 119 51.80 -29.68 -24.84
C ALA A 119 51.64 -28.42 -23.96
N ARG A 120 52.71 -27.65 -23.77
CA ARG A 120 52.70 -26.36 -23.07
C ARG A 120 51.82 -25.33 -23.78
N ALA A 121 51.99 -25.13 -25.08
CA ALA A 121 51.20 -24.15 -25.83
C ALA A 121 49.70 -24.47 -25.79
N THR A 122 49.40 -25.73 -25.90
CA THR A 122 48.02 -26.20 -25.86
C THR A 122 47.38 -26.07 -24.44
N ALA A 123 48.16 -26.30 -23.38
CA ALA A 123 47.68 -26.06 -22.01
C ALA A 123 47.39 -24.58 -21.73
N ILE A 124 48.26 -23.67 -22.23
CA ILE A 124 48.03 -22.23 -22.12
C ILE A 124 46.78 -21.80 -22.88
N LEU A 125 46.56 -22.35 -24.10
CA LEU A 125 45.34 -22.12 -24.88
C LEU A 125 44.09 -22.60 -24.13
N ALA A 126 44.17 -23.76 -23.47
CA ALA A 126 43.08 -24.30 -22.68
C ALA A 126 42.75 -23.40 -21.47
N VAL A 127 43.75 -22.82 -20.78
CA VAL A 127 43.55 -21.81 -19.71
C VAL A 127 42.89 -20.57 -20.27
N ALA A 128 43.38 -20.04 -21.39
CA ALA A 128 42.79 -18.86 -22.02
C ALA A 128 41.32 -19.06 -22.40
N GLN A 129 41.01 -20.24 -22.99
CA GLN A 129 39.62 -20.60 -23.33
C GLN A 129 38.74 -20.72 -22.08
N LEU A 130 39.20 -21.40 -21.02
CA LEU A 130 38.47 -21.53 -19.75
C LEU A 130 38.13 -20.16 -19.17
N CYS A 131 39.12 -19.28 -19.04
CA CYS A 131 38.93 -17.96 -18.45
C CYS A 131 38.04 -17.07 -19.32
N ASN A 132 38.18 -17.14 -20.66
CA ASN A 132 37.31 -16.39 -21.58
C ASN A 132 35.85 -16.85 -21.49
N GLU A 133 35.60 -18.16 -21.49
CA GLU A 133 34.25 -18.71 -21.26
C GLU A 133 33.72 -18.33 -19.89
N GLY A 134 34.52 -18.42 -18.82
CA GLY A 134 34.17 -18.06 -17.47
C GLY A 134 33.81 -16.58 -17.31
N ILE A 135 34.60 -15.70 -17.91
CA ILE A 135 34.28 -14.26 -17.99
C ILE A 135 32.94 -14.05 -18.70
N GLY A 136 32.75 -14.66 -19.86
CA GLY A 136 31.53 -14.51 -20.66
C GLY A 136 30.28 -14.91 -19.89
N GLU A 137 30.26 -16.11 -19.29
CA GLU A 137 29.12 -16.63 -18.55
C GLU A 137 28.87 -15.80 -17.25
N SER A 138 29.93 -15.50 -16.50
CA SER A 138 29.82 -14.71 -15.26
C SER A 138 29.30 -13.30 -15.52
N THR A 139 29.80 -12.63 -16.57
CA THR A 139 29.40 -11.27 -16.92
C THR A 139 27.99 -11.23 -17.49
N THR A 140 27.60 -12.22 -18.30
CA THR A 140 26.25 -12.36 -18.81
C THR A 140 25.25 -12.52 -17.69
N ARG A 141 25.53 -13.41 -16.73
CA ARG A 141 24.66 -13.62 -15.56
C ARG A 141 24.56 -12.40 -14.68
N TYR A 142 25.68 -11.75 -14.38
CA TYR A 142 25.73 -10.51 -13.63
C TYR A 142 24.87 -9.43 -14.29
N PHE A 143 25.01 -9.23 -15.59
CA PHE A 143 24.25 -8.22 -16.34
C PHE A 143 22.74 -8.51 -16.34
N GLN A 144 22.34 -9.78 -16.52
CA GLN A 144 20.93 -10.18 -16.42
C GLN A 144 20.31 -9.85 -15.06
N LEU A 145 21.05 -10.10 -13.98
CA LEU A 145 20.57 -9.81 -12.61
C LEU A 145 20.45 -8.30 -12.37
N GLN A 146 21.43 -7.52 -12.82
CA GLN A 146 21.38 -6.07 -12.74
C GLN A 146 20.21 -5.48 -13.52
N GLN A 147 19.92 -6.05 -14.69
CA GLN A 147 18.77 -5.64 -15.50
C GLN A 147 17.45 -5.96 -14.80
N LEU A 148 17.29 -7.15 -14.21
CA LEU A 148 16.10 -7.54 -13.47
C LEU A 148 15.88 -6.66 -12.23
N GLU A 149 16.94 -6.27 -11.52
CA GLU A 149 16.88 -5.34 -10.40
C GLU A 149 16.37 -3.96 -10.85
N ALA A 150 16.97 -3.41 -11.92
CA ALA A 150 16.56 -2.13 -12.48
C ALA A 150 15.10 -2.14 -13.00
N GLU A 151 14.67 -3.24 -13.64
CA GLU A 151 13.28 -3.41 -14.07
C GLU A 151 12.31 -3.48 -12.88
N GLY A 152 12.72 -4.10 -11.77
CA GLY A 152 11.98 -4.10 -10.51
C GLY A 152 11.79 -2.69 -9.94
N GLU A 153 12.88 -1.93 -9.81
CA GLU A 153 12.85 -0.55 -9.31
C GLU A 153 11.97 0.36 -10.18
N VAL A 154 12.06 0.23 -11.51
CA VAL A 154 11.22 1.00 -12.44
C VAL A 154 9.75 0.65 -12.27
N ARG A 155 9.42 -0.63 -12.06
CA ARG A 155 8.04 -1.06 -11.83
C ARG A 155 7.47 -0.48 -10.53
N ASP A 156 8.22 -0.57 -9.44
CA ASP A 156 7.81 -0.04 -8.14
C ASP A 156 7.60 1.48 -8.20
N LEU A 157 8.49 2.20 -8.90
CA LEU A 157 8.36 3.64 -9.13
C LEU A 157 7.12 3.98 -9.97
N GLN A 158 6.83 3.18 -11.01
CA GLN A 158 5.64 3.36 -11.86
C GLN A 158 4.35 3.14 -11.05
N GLU A 159 4.31 2.13 -10.16
CA GLU A 159 3.18 1.86 -9.28
C GLU A 159 2.94 3.01 -8.30
N THR A 160 4.00 3.49 -7.64
CA THR A 160 3.95 4.65 -6.75
C THR A 160 3.47 5.91 -7.49
N LEU A 161 3.95 6.15 -8.70
CA LEU A 161 3.52 7.28 -9.52
C LEU A 161 2.05 7.17 -9.92
N LYS A 162 1.59 5.98 -10.28
CA LYS A 162 0.18 5.72 -10.60
C LYS A 162 -0.72 6.02 -9.41
N GLU A 163 -0.38 5.54 -8.22
CA GLU A 163 -1.11 5.83 -6.99
C GLU A 163 -1.18 7.34 -6.70
N ALA A 164 -0.06 8.06 -6.87
CA ALA A 164 -0.02 9.49 -6.68
C ALA A 164 -0.93 10.25 -7.67
N ILE A 165 -0.94 9.85 -8.94
CA ILE A 165 -1.82 10.42 -9.97
C ILE A 165 -3.29 10.14 -9.65
N GLU A 166 -3.64 8.93 -9.23
CA GLU A 166 -5.01 8.58 -8.86
C GLU A 166 -5.48 9.39 -7.64
N LEU A 167 -4.61 9.60 -6.66
CA LEU A 167 -4.91 10.44 -5.50
C LEU A 167 -5.16 11.90 -5.90
N ASP A 168 -4.35 12.45 -6.80
CA ASP A 168 -4.51 13.82 -7.31
C ASP A 168 -5.80 13.98 -8.12
N HIS A 169 -6.16 12.99 -8.94
CA HIS A 169 -7.44 12.96 -9.65
C HIS A 169 -8.64 12.96 -8.69
N ARG A 170 -8.63 12.11 -7.66
CA ARG A 170 -9.69 12.07 -6.64
C ARG A 170 -9.81 13.40 -5.93
N ARG A 171 -8.68 14.02 -5.58
CA ARG A 171 -8.64 15.36 -4.97
C ARG A 171 -9.30 16.40 -5.86
N THR A 172 -8.91 16.44 -7.13
CA THR A 172 -9.44 17.41 -8.12
C THR A 172 -10.94 17.24 -8.28
N GLU A 173 -11.44 16.01 -8.35
CA GLU A 173 -12.87 15.72 -8.49
C GLU A 173 -13.68 16.20 -7.28
N LEU A 174 -13.17 16.00 -6.05
CA LEU A 174 -13.80 16.51 -4.84
C LEU A 174 -13.91 18.03 -4.84
N PHE A 175 -12.86 18.75 -5.22
CA PHE A 175 -12.90 20.20 -5.31
C PHE A 175 -13.84 20.70 -6.44
N ARG A 176 -13.88 20.00 -7.57
CA ARG A 176 -14.78 20.30 -8.67
C ARG A 176 -16.25 20.17 -8.23
N GLN A 177 -16.56 19.10 -7.49
CA GLN A 177 -17.90 18.88 -6.95
C GLN A 177 -18.29 19.95 -5.94
N ALA A 178 -17.39 20.27 -4.98
CA ALA A 178 -17.60 21.34 -4.02
C ALA A 178 -17.89 22.69 -4.69
N ALA A 179 -17.09 23.05 -5.69
CA ALA A 179 -17.27 24.28 -6.44
C ALA A 179 -18.59 24.32 -7.22
N HIS A 180 -19.03 23.18 -7.75
CA HIS A 180 -20.33 23.06 -8.43
C HIS A 180 -21.48 23.30 -7.45
N ASP A 181 -21.47 22.69 -6.29
CA ASP A 181 -22.54 22.78 -5.28
C ASP A 181 -22.59 24.17 -4.65
N MET A 182 -21.42 24.77 -4.37
CA MET A 182 -21.35 26.19 -3.96
C MET A 182 -21.96 27.12 -5.01
N ARG A 183 -21.68 26.93 -6.30
CA ARG A 183 -22.24 27.74 -7.37
C ARG A 183 -23.76 27.62 -7.44
N GLY A 184 -24.31 26.42 -7.22
CA GLY A 184 -25.75 26.18 -7.10
C GLY A 184 -26.39 27.01 -5.99
N ASN A 185 -25.83 26.94 -4.78
CA ASN A 185 -26.35 27.68 -3.62
C ASN A 185 -26.20 29.19 -3.79
N VAL A 186 -25.09 29.68 -4.36
CA VAL A 186 -24.93 31.11 -4.71
C VAL A 186 -26.01 31.55 -5.73
N GLY A 187 -26.33 30.69 -6.70
CA GLY A 187 -27.41 30.93 -7.66
C GLY A 187 -28.78 31.12 -6.98
N VAL A 188 -29.11 30.25 -6.01
CA VAL A 188 -30.32 30.37 -5.19
C VAL A 188 -30.33 31.67 -4.40
N VAL A 189 -29.24 32.00 -3.71
CA VAL A 189 -29.10 33.26 -2.93
C VAL A 189 -29.34 34.47 -3.85
N LYS A 190 -28.72 34.50 -5.05
CA LYS A 190 -28.86 35.58 -6.00
C LYS A 190 -30.30 35.71 -6.48
N ASN A 191 -30.97 34.61 -6.85
CA ASN A 191 -32.34 34.62 -7.34
C ASN A 191 -33.33 35.06 -6.26
N VAL A 192 -33.17 34.55 -5.02
CA VAL A 192 -34.02 34.93 -3.87
C VAL A 192 -33.80 36.40 -3.50
N ALA A 193 -32.56 36.87 -3.47
CA ALA A 193 -32.26 38.28 -3.22
C ALA A 193 -32.88 39.20 -4.31
N SER A 194 -32.82 38.81 -5.59
CA SER A 194 -33.45 39.55 -6.67
C SER A 194 -34.99 39.56 -6.55
N GLY A 195 -35.58 38.42 -6.11
CA GLY A 195 -37.01 38.33 -5.85
C GLY A 195 -37.45 39.22 -4.71
N LEU A 196 -36.69 39.38 -3.66
CA LEU A 196 -36.99 40.24 -2.49
C LEU A 196 -36.93 41.73 -2.81
N THR A 197 -36.26 42.15 -3.87
CA THR A 197 -36.17 43.54 -4.32
C THR A 197 -37.38 43.96 -5.17
N GLY A 198 -38.30 43.06 -5.51
CA GLY A 198 -39.56 43.37 -6.27
C GLY A 198 -40.54 44.18 -5.41
N TYR A 199 -41.19 45.16 -6.04
CA TYR A 199 -42.26 45.94 -5.44
C TYR A 199 -43.53 45.09 -5.29
N ASP A 200 -44.17 45.08 -4.10
CA ASP A 200 -45.40 44.36 -3.77
C ASP A 200 -45.33 42.83 -3.65
N LEU A 201 -44.41 42.31 -2.93
CA LEU A 201 -44.44 40.90 -2.53
C LEU A 201 -45.41 40.66 -1.34
N PRO A 202 -46.34 39.69 -1.42
CA PRO A 202 -47.14 39.24 -0.28
C PRO A 202 -46.24 38.85 0.90
N GLU A 203 -46.65 39.15 2.12
CA GLU A 203 -45.85 38.91 3.34
C GLU A 203 -45.45 37.43 3.49
N SER A 204 -46.37 36.50 3.14
CA SER A 204 -46.13 35.07 3.15
C SER A 204 -44.98 34.64 2.19
N LEU A 205 -44.90 35.25 1.02
CA LEU A 205 -43.89 34.98 0.03
C LEU A 205 -42.54 35.59 0.42
N ARG A 206 -42.54 36.74 1.06
CA ARG A 206 -41.37 37.39 1.63
C ARG A 206 -40.74 36.53 2.75
N ASP A 207 -41.58 35.97 3.61
CA ASP A 207 -41.12 35.08 4.68
C ASP A 207 -40.54 33.77 4.12
N GLU A 208 -41.14 33.23 3.10
CA GLU A 208 -40.60 32.04 2.41
C GLU A 208 -39.26 32.33 1.73
N PHE A 209 -39.11 33.48 1.07
CA PHE A 209 -37.85 33.89 0.47
C PHE A 209 -36.75 34.13 1.53
N LEU A 210 -37.06 34.74 2.65
CA LEU A 210 -36.12 34.94 3.76
C LEU A 210 -35.65 33.61 4.36
N ARG A 211 -36.57 32.65 4.56
CA ARG A 211 -36.19 31.30 5.03
C ARG A 211 -35.30 30.58 4.02
N LEU A 212 -35.60 30.69 2.73
CA LEU A 212 -34.79 30.06 1.68
C LEU A 212 -33.39 30.69 1.59
N LEU A 213 -33.32 32.03 1.75
CA LEU A 213 -32.06 32.76 1.82
C LEU A 213 -31.20 32.30 3.04
N GLN A 214 -31.79 32.27 4.22
CA GLN A 214 -31.12 31.81 5.43
C GLN A 214 -30.60 30.37 5.27
N LYS A 215 -31.43 29.46 4.75
CA LYS A 215 -31.06 28.07 4.49
C LYS A 215 -29.89 27.98 3.53
N SER A 216 -29.92 28.75 2.43
CA SER A 216 -28.86 28.72 1.42
C SER A 216 -27.55 29.31 1.91
N VAL A 217 -27.59 30.39 2.69
CA VAL A 217 -26.40 30.99 3.33
C VAL A 217 -25.79 30.04 4.35
N SER A 218 -26.62 29.40 5.19
CA SER A 218 -26.14 28.41 6.17
C SER A 218 -25.51 27.19 5.48
N SER A 219 -26.09 26.73 4.37
CA SER A 219 -25.49 25.64 3.57
C SER A 219 -24.15 26.03 2.96
N LEU A 220 -24.04 27.25 2.40
CA LEU A 220 -22.78 27.78 1.88
C LEU A 220 -21.68 27.86 2.97
N HIS A 221 -22.04 28.31 4.17
CA HIS A 221 -21.10 28.39 5.30
C HIS A 221 -20.59 27.00 5.68
N SER A 222 -21.51 26.05 5.83
CA SER A 222 -21.14 24.65 6.11
C SER A 222 -20.22 24.04 5.05
N MET A 223 -20.51 24.28 3.74
CA MET A 223 -19.65 23.80 2.65
C MET A 223 -18.26 24.43 2.66
N LEU A 224 -18.16 25.73 2.98
CA LEU A 224 -16.89 26.43 3.09
C LEU A 224 -16.05 25.84 4.23
N ASP A 225 -16.66 25.60 5.38
CA ASP A 225 -16.01 24.97 6.52
C ASP A 225 -15.51 23.55 6.15
N ASP A 226 -16.35 22.76 5.48
CA ASP A 226 -15.97 21.41 5.03
C ASP A 226 -14.79 21.42 4.05
N VAL A 227 -14.76 22.36 3.11
CA VAL A 227 -13.64 22.51 2.15
C VAL A 227 -12.36 22.93 2.84
N LEU A 228 -12.44 23.91 3.79
CA LEU A 228 -11.28 24.37 4.55
C LEU A 228 -10.72 23.27 5.44
N ASP A 229 -11.58 22.49 6.04
CA ASP A 229 -11.20 21.36 6.88
C ASP A 229 -10.57 20.23 6.07
N LEU A 230 -11.16 19.92 4.91
CA LEU A 230 -10.55 18.94 3.99
C LEU A 230 -9.15 19.41 3.54
N ALA A 231 -9.00 20.69 3.23
CA ALA A 231 -7.71 21.25 2.83
C ALA A 231 -6.66 21.17 3.97
N ARG A 232 -7.06 21.45 5.22
CA ARG A 232 -6.17 21.32 6.41
C ARG A 232 -5.77 19.87 6.67
N LEU A 233 -6.73 18.95 6.60
CA LEU A 233 -6.48 17.51 6.74
C LEU A 233 -5.52 16.97 5.66
N GLN A 234 -5.66 17.45 4.41
CA GLN A 234 -4.80 17.04 3.30
C GLN A 234 -3.38 17.63 3.40
N ALA A 235 -3.25 18.83 3.96
CA ALA A 235 -1.94 19.44 4.19
C ALA A 235 -1.15 18.78 5.32
N GLY A 236 -1.73 17.80 6.03
CA GLY A 236 -1.08 17.12 7.15
C GLY A 236 -0.87 18.02 8.38
N HIS A 237 -1.50 19.19 8.43
CA HIS A 237 -1.33 20.15 9.53
C HIS A 237 -2.21 19.84 10.76
N GLU A 238 -3.13 18.89 10.67
CA GLU A 238 -3.94 18.49 11.82
C GLU A 238 -3.22 17.44 12.66
N LEU A 239 -2.79 17.84 13.84
CA LEU A 239 -2.27 16.95 14.86
C LEU A 239 -3.41 16.27 15.61
N ARG A 240 -3.21 15.03 16.01
CA ARG A 240 -4.11 14.27 16.87
C ARG A 240 -3.90 14.71 18.33
N GLU A 241 -4.94 15.22 18.99
CA GLU A 241 -4.93 15.52 20.40
C GLU A 241 -5.56 14.40 21.22
N VAL A 242 -4.76 13.46 21.68
CA VAL A 242 -5.23 12.33 22.49
C VAL A 242 -5.38 12.74 23.95
N LYS A 243 -6.61 12.65 24.48
CA LYS A 243 -6.96 12.90 25.89
C LYS A 243 -7.94 11.83 26.36
N PRO A 244 -7.94 11.47 27.65
CA PRO A 244 -8.97 10.62 28.22
C PRO A 244 -10.31 11.36 28.28
N PHE A 245 -11.38 10.70 27.84
CA PHE A 245 -12.75 11.23 27.92
C PHE A 245 -13.79 10.10 27.91
N ASP A 246 -15.05 10.42 28.21
CA ASP A 246 -16.18 9.50 28.10
C ASP A 246 -16.90 9.70 26.76
N VAL A 247 -16.73 8.75 25.85
CA VAL A 247 -17.35 8.79 24.52
C VAL A 247 -18.88 8.62 24.60
N ALA A 248 -19.39 7.89 25.60
CA ALA A 248 -20.83 7.72 25.77
C ALA A 248 -21.52 9.06 26.14
N LEU A 249 -20.87 9.89 26.94
CA LEU A 249 -21.34 11.24 27.21
C LEU A 249 -21.33 12.11 25.96
N LEU A 250 -20.23 12.13 25.23
CA LEU A 250 -20.06 12.89 23.98
C LEU A 250 -21.13 12.54 22.94
N LEU A 251 -21.40 11.26 22.73
CA LEU A 251 -22.38 10.80 21.73
C LEU A 251 -23.83 11.07 22.17
N ARG A 252 -24.15 10.96 23.45
CA ARG A 252 -25.46 11.35 23.98
C ARG A 252 -25.72 12.84 23.78
N GLU A 253 -24.78 13.70 24.19
CA GLU A 253 -24.89 15.15 23.98
C GLU A 253 -25.09 15.49 22.50
N LEU A 254 -24.38 14.83 21.59
CA LEU A 254 -24.53 15.03 20.15
C LEU A 254 -25.92 14.59 19.66
N CYS A 255 -26.41 13.45 20.12
CA CYS A 255 -27.77 12.98 19.79
C CYS A 255 -28.85 13.93 20.32
N ASP A 256 -28.71 14.41 21.53
CA ASP A 256 -29.67 15.37 22.13
C ASP A 256 -29.66 16.71 21.38
N TYR A 257 -28.49 17.17 20.96
CA TYR A 257 -28.37 18.36 20.11
C TYR A 257 -29.05 18.20 18.74
N LEU A 258 -28.98 17.02 18.13
CA LEU A 258 -29.56 16.75 16.80
C LEU A 258 -31.03 16.31 16.85
N ARG A 259 -31.57 15.94 18.01
CA ARG A 259 -32.96 15.48 18.20
C ARG A 259 -34.02 16.47 17.70
N PRO A 260 -33.91 17.79 17.99
CA PRO A 260 -34.87 18.77 17.44
C PRO A 260 -34.92 18.77 15.91
N LEU A 261 -33.75 18.66 15.24
CA LEU A 261 -33.65 18.60 13.78
C LEU A 261 -34.32 17.33 13.22
N ALA A 262 -34.16 16.18 13.88
CA ALA A 262 -34.83 14.94 13.51
C ALA A 262 -36.36 15.10 13.65
N THR A 263 -36.83 15.64 14.78
CA THR A 263 -38.25 15.86 15.06
C THR A 263 -38.90 16.80 14.04
N GLU A 264 -38.25 17.91 13.70
CA GLU A 264 -38.72 18.85 12.67
C GLU A 264 -38.93 18.16 11.30
N ARG A 265 -38.12 17.15 11.00
CA ARG A 265 -38.23 16.35 9.76
C ARG A 265 -39.18 15.17 9.89
N GLY A 266 -39.82 14.96 11.05
CA GLY A 266 -40.68 13.80 11.30
C GLY A 266 -39.94 12.48 11.38
N LEU A 267 -38.63 12.51 11.73
CA LEU A 267 -37.76 11.34 11.83
C LEU A 267 -37.50 11.03 13.31
N PHE A 268 -37.25 9.76 13.62
CA PHE A 268 -36.74 9.39 14.94
C PHE A 268 -35.20 9.45 14.93
N LEU A 269 -34.63 9.78 16.10
CA LEU A 269 -33.21 9.64 16.40
C LEU A 269 -33.09 8.82 17.70
N GLN A 270 -32.69 7.56 17.55
CA GLN A 270 -32.51 6.65 18.68
C GLN A 270 -31.02 6.49 19.00
N SER A 271 -30.70 6.56 20.28
CA SER A 271 -29.34 6.34 20.80
C SER A 271 -29.34 5.17 21.77
N ASP A 272 -28.43 4.21 21.57
CA ASP A 272 -28.28 3.00 22.38
C ASP A 272 -26.78 2.75 22.62
N GLY A 273 -26.43 2.26 23.79
CA GLY A 273 -25.03 1.94 24.08
C GLY A 273 -24.68 1.92 25.56
N ALA A 274 -23.42 1.69 25.84
CA ALA A 274 -22.92 1.69 27.20
C ALA A 274 -23.23 3.00 27.95
N ALA A 275 -23.60 2.90 29.23
CA ALA A 275 -23.90 4.06 30.05
C ALA A 275 -22.68 4.99 30.26
N ALA A 276 -21.46 4.39 30.27
CA ALA A 276 -20.18 5.09 30.29
C ALA A 276 -19.18 4.27 29.45
N LEU A 277 -18.34 4.95 28.68
CA LEU A 277 -17.32 4.32 27.87
C LEU A 277 -16.06 5.21 27.85
N ALA A 278 -15.19 4.97 28.85
CA ALA A 278 -13.94 5.71 28.98
C ALA A 278 -12.92 5.22 27.93
N VAL A 279 -12.39 6.17 27.15
CA VAL A 279 -11.40 5.94 26.12
C VAL A 279 -10.35 7.06 26.12
N GLU A 280 -9.21 6.81 25.50
CA GLU A 280 -8.26 7.86 25.12
C GLU A 280 -8.48 8.17 23.63
N GLY A 281 -8.49 9.45 23.27
CA GLY A 281 -8.69 9.83 21.88
C GLY A 281 -8.87 11.34 21.68
N ASP A 282 -9.12 11.73 20.46
CA ASP A 282 -9.45 13.12 20.10
C ASP A 282 -10.96 13.30 20.05
N ALA A 283 -11.51 13.81 21.14
CA ALA A 283 -12.96 14.00 21.31
C ALA A 283 -13.56 14.90 20.22
N VAL A 284 -12.81 15.91 19.75
CA VAL A 284 -13.28 16.85 18.71
C VAL A 284 -13.43 16.13 17.36
N LYS A 285 -12.44 15.34 16.98
CA LYS A 285 -12.45 14.61 15.72
C LYS A 285 -13.46 13.47 15.73
N ILE A 286 -13.60 12.75 16.85
CA ILE A 286 -14.61 11.71 17.03
C ILE A 286 -16.03 12.30 16.96
N ARG A 287 -16.27 13.43 17.64
CA ARG A 287 -17.56 14.18 17.54
C ARG A 287 -17.85 14.53 16.09
N ARG A 288 -16.87 15.00 15.35
CA ARG A 288 -17.01 15.39 13.95
C ARG A 288 -17.33 14.21 13.02
N ILE A 289 -16.71 13.05 13.21
CA ILE A 289 -17.06 11.81 12.49
C ILE A 289 -18.53 11.47 12.77
N ALA A 290 -18.92 11.37 14.03
CA ALA A 290 -20.28 11.01 14.42
C ALA A 290 -21.31 12.04 13.88
N GLN A 291 -21.03 13.33 13.97
CA GLN A 291 -21.90 14.39 13.46
C GLN A 291 -22.10 14.30 11.96
N ASN A 292 -21.04 14.08 11.17
CA ASN A 292 -21.15 13.91 9.72
C ASN A 292 -22.01 12.71 9.34
N LEU A 293 -21.80 11.57 10.00
CA LEU A 293 -22.58 10.35 9.73
C LEU A 293 -24.07 10.54 10.11
N LEU A 294 -24.35 11.16 11.25
CA LEU A 294 -25.71 11.45 11.72
C LEU A 294 -26.43 12.45 10.82
N LEU A 295 -25.80 13.56 10.47
CA LEU A 295 -26.38 14.56 9.58
C LEU A 295 -26.66 13.99 8.20
N ASN A 296 -25.79 13.11 7.68
CA ASN A 296 -26.03 12.40 6.44
C ASN A 296 -27.26 11.47 6.56
N GLY A 297 -27.35 10.66 7.62
CA GLY A 297 -28.51 9.83 7.86
C GLY A 297 -29.81 10.63 7.92
N LEU A 298 -29.83 11.72 8.69
CA LEU A 298 -31.00 12.61 8.78
C LEU A 298 -31.32 13.33 7.46
N LYS A 299 -30.31 13.68 6.66
CA LYS A 299 -30.45 14.40 5.38
C LYS A 299 -31.12 13.52 4.32
N TYR A 300 -30.71 12.27 4.22
CA TYR A 300 -31.14 11.38 3.14
C TYR A 300 -32.33 10.49 3.50
N THR A 301 -32.67 10.38 4.78
CA THR A 301 -33.87 9.64 5.22
C THR A 301 -35.13 10.51 5.06
N GLN A 302 -36.14 9.97 4.39
CA GLN A 302 -37.44 10.64 4.18
C GLN A 302 -38.51 10.16 5.18
N SER A 303 -38.41 8.90 5.61
CA SER A 303 -39.34 8.29 6.58
C SER A 303 -38.59 7.31 7.44
N GLY A 304 -39.01 7.14 8.70
CA GLY A 304 -38.30 6.35 9.67
C GLY A 304 -37.31 7.18 10.50
N GLY A 305 -36.00 6.91 10.45
CA GLY A 305 -35.03 7.70 11.20
C GLY A 305 -33.62 7.11 11.24
N VAL A 306 -32.88 7.50 12.26
CA VAL A 306 -31.48 7.13 12.46
C VAL A 306 -31.30 6.49 13.83
N LYS A 307 -30.58 5.37 13.88
CA LYS A 307 -30.15 4.68 15.09
C LYS A 307 -28.64 4.84 15.25
N VAL A 308 -28.23 5.21 16.44
CA VAL A 308 -26.82 5.32 16.86
C VAL A 308 -26.57 4.34 17.98
N ALA A 309 -25.47 3.58 17.90
CA ALA A 309 -25.06 2.74 19.01
C ALA A 309 -23.55 2.81 19.23
N TRP A 310 -23.11 2.57 20.46
CA TRP A 310 -21.69 2.52 20.82
C TRP A 310 -21.44 1.48 21.91
N GLY A 311 -20.25 0.89 21.87
CA GLY A 311 -19.85 -0.14 22.81
C GLY A 311 -18.53 -0.78 22.47
N ASP A 312 -18.29 -1.95 23.04
CA ASP A 312 -17.13 -2.77 22.77
C ASP A 312 -17.14 -3.30 21.34
N SER A 313 -15.94 -3.58 20.79
CA SER A 313 -15.81 -4.17 19.47
C SER A 313 -16.52 -5.55 19.41
N ARG A 314 -17.13 -5.88 18.28
CA ARG A 314 -17.80 -7.18 18.04
C ARG A 314 -16.87 -8.38 18.20
N ASP A 315 -15.61 -8.24 17.86
CA ASP A 315 -14.61 -9.31 17.87
C ASP A 315 -14.03 -9.58 19.26
N ASN A 316 -14.69 -9.06 20.29
CA ASN A 316 -14.21 -9.14 21.66
C ASN A 316 -12.76 -8.60 21.82
N ASP A 317 -12.33 -7.69 20.94
CA ASP A 317 -11.05 -7.02 21.05
C ASP A 317 -11.15 -5.89 22.11
N PRO A 318 -10.59 -6.11 23.31
CA PRO A 318 -10.68 -5.11 24.39
C PRO A 318 -9.90 -3.83 24.08
N LYS A 319 -9.09 -3.83 23.01
CA LYS A 319 -8.31 -2.66 22.59
C LYS A 319 -9.09 -1.72 21.70
N ARG A 320 -10.27 -2.10 21.23
CA ARG A 320 -11.09 -1.29 20.32
C ARG A 320 -12.51 -1.09 20.86
N TRP A 321 -13.13 0.01 20.43
CA TRP A 321 -14.54 0.30 20.65
C TRP A 321 -15.20 0.68 19.32
N MET A 322 -16.52 0.54 19.23
CA MET A 322 -17.27 0.70 17.98
C MET A 322 -18.33 1.80 18.11
N LEU A 323 -18.41 2.65 17.08
CA LEU A 323 -19.52 3.53 16.77
C LEU A 323 -20.32 2.92 15.62
N PHE A 324 -21.62 2.77 15.82
CA PHE A 324 -22.58 2.26 14.86
C PHE A 324 -23.59 3.36 14.53
N VAL A 325 -23.82 3.64 13.25
CA VAL A 325 -24.85 4.57 12.75
C VAL A 325 -25.61 3.90 11.64
N GLN A 326 -26.93 3.77 11.79
CA GLN A 326 -27.82 3.17 10.81
C GLN A 326 -28.97 4.12 10.49
N ASP A 327 -29.26 4.31 9.20
CA ASP A 327 -30.43 5.05 8.72
C ASP A 327 -31.39 4.12 7.98
N THR A 328 -32.65 4.54 7.87
CA THR A 328 -33.68 3.89 7.08
C THR A 328 -33.93 4.59 5.75
N GLY A 329 -32.92 5.25 5.22
CA GLY A 329 -32.95 5.98 3.97
C GLY A 329 -33.03 5.09 2.74
N PRO A 330 -32.94 5.66 1.54
CA PRO A 330 -33.01 4.90 0.28
C PRO A 330 -31.81 4.01 0.01
N GLY A 331 -30.75 4.07 0.85
CA GLY A 331 -29.47 3.43 0.60
C GLY A 331 -28.70 4.06 -0.56
N PHE A 332 -27.48 3.56 -0.80
CA PHE A 332 -26.66 3.99 -1.93
C PHE A 332 -27.08 3.26 -3.21
N ASN A 333 -27.41 4.03 -4.25
CA ASN A 333 -27.59 3.50 -5.60
C ASN A 333 -26.34 3.85 -6.42
N ALA A 334 -25.81 2.93 -7.20
CA ALA A 334 -24.58 3.08 -8.00
C ALA A 334 -24.58 4.34 -8.92
N ALA A 335 -25.75 4.87 -9.27
CA ALA A 335 -25.89 6.07 -10.10
C ALA A 335 -25.65 7.40 -9.34
N VAL A 336 -25.57 7.39 -7.99
CA VAL A 336 -25.55 8.60 -7.14
C VAL A 336 -24.46 8.54 -6.06
N SER A 337 -23.75 7.43 -5.95
CA SER A 337 -22.72 7.20 -4.91
C SER A 337 -21.48 8.05 -5.14
N SER A 338 -20.87 8.54 -4.04
CA SER A 338 -19.54 9.12 -4.14
C SER A 338 -18.51 8.00 -4.35
N PRO A 339 -17.39 8.27 -5.08
CA PRO A 339 -16.33 7.27 -5.30
C PRO A 339 -15.78 6.65 -4.00
N VAL A 340 -15.79 7.42 -2.91
CA VAL A 340 -15.37 6.97 -1.57
C VAL A 340 -16.34 5.94 -0.99
N ALA A 341 -17.66 6.14 -1.19
CA ALA A 341 -18.68 5.20 -0.71
C ALA A 341 -18.64 3.88 -1.46
N GLU A 342 -18.41 3.90 -2.77
CA GLU A 342 -18.24 2.68 -3.58
C GLU A 342 -17.01 1.89 -3.17
N ALA A 343 -15.86 2.54 -3.05
CA ALA A 343 -14.63 1.89 -2.63
C ALA A 343 -14.73 1.26 -1.23
N LEU A 344 -15.44 1.91 -0.29
CA LEU A 344 -15.66 1.36 1.05
C LEU A 344 -16.63 0.18 1.06
N LYS A 345 -17.66 0.23 0.23
CA LYS A 345 -18.63 -0.86 0.09
C LYS A 345 -17.94 -2.10 -0.47
N ASP A 346 -17.12 -1.96 -1.50
CA ASP A 346 -16.39 -3.05 -2.11
C ASP A 346 -15.37 -3.66 -1.13
N ALA A 347 -14.59 -2.84 -0.44
CA ALA A 347 -13.64 -3.29 0.57
C ALA A 347 -14.33 -4.01 1.76
N THR A 348 -15.51 -3.55 2.18
CA THR A 348 -16.30 -4.20 3.24
C THR A 348 -16.84 -5.56 2.77
N ALA A 349 -17.27 -5.68 1.52
CA ALA A 349 -17.76 -6.92 0.93
C ALA A 349 -16.62 -7.97 0.79
N GLU A 350 -15.43 -7.54 0.34
CA GLU A 350 -14.25 -8.40 0.24
C GLU A 350 -13.79 -8.90 1.61
N SER A 351 -13.74 -8.03 2.62
CA SER A 351 -13.36 -8.39 3.99
C SER A 351 -14.30 -9.46 4.57
N ARG A 352 -15.61 -9.30 4.38
CA ARG A 352 -16.61 -10.29 4.84
C ARG A 352 -16.47 -11.62 4.16
N HIS A 353 -16.24 -11.64 2.85
CA HIS A 353 -16.06 -12.87 2.11
C HIS A 353 -14.83 -13.67 2.57
N MET A 354 -13.79 -12.97 3.05
CA MET A 354 -12.63 -13.59 3.69
C MET A 354 -12.97 -14.13 5.09
N ASP A 355 -13.73 -13.37 5.90
CA ASP A 355 -14.11 -13.77 7.26
C ASP A 355 -15.09 -14.94 7.27
N GLU A 356 -16.06 -15.00 6.36
CA GLU A 356 -16.97 -16.16 6.19
C GLU A 356 -16.22 -17.45 5.84
N LYS A 357 -15.09 -17.33 5.14
CA LYS A 357 -14.19 -18.48 4.87
C LYS A 357 -13.34 -18.89 6.06
N SER A 358 -13.15 -18.00 7.03
CA SER A 358 -12.21 -18.19 8.15
C SER A 358 -12.90 -18.51 9.48
N SER A 359 -14.19 -18.24 9.68
CA SER A 359 -14.84 -18.30 10.99
C SER A 359 -16.24 -18.92 10.96
N GLN A 360 -16.37 -20.05 11.62
CA GLN A 360 -17.62 -20.46 12.27
C GLN A 360 -17.72 -19.76 13.64
N GLY A 361 -18.08 -18.47 13.69
CA GLY A 361 -18.14 -17.67 14.90
C GLY A 361 -19.53 -17.09 15.17
N LYS A 362 -20.05 -17.30 16.38
CA LYS A 362 -21.35 -16.85 16.89
C LYS A 362 -21.49 -15.33 16.82
N HIS A 363 -22.53 -14.85 16.16
CA HIS A 363 -22.95 -13.45 16.19
C HIS A 363 -23.68 -13.12 17.50
N ASP A 364 -23.32 -12.00 18.12
CA ASP A 364 -24.03 -11.47 19.29
C ASP A 364 -25.21 -10.58 18.81
N PRO A 365 -26.48 -10.92 19.14
CA PRO A 365 -27.65 -10.29 18.51
C PRO A 365 -28.04 -8.90 19.03
N VAL A 366 -27.41 -8.41 20.10
CA VAL A 366 -27.91 -7.20 20.80
C VAL A 366 -27.56 -5.89 20.07
N LEU A 367 -26.42 -5.79 19.40
CA LEU A 367 -25.99 -4.57 18.67
C LEU A 367 -26.37 -4.54 17.19
N THR A 368 -26.98 -5.62 16.66
CA THR A 368 -27.16 -5.85 15.22
C THR A 368 -28.60 -6.08 14.77
N ALA A 369 -29.59 -5.90 15.65
CA ALA A 369 -30.97 -5.98 15.19
C ALA A 369 -31.24 -4.85 14.16
N PRO A 370 -31.45 -5.17 12.88
CA PRO A 370 -31.75 -4.17 11.87
C PRO A 370 -33.07 -3.47 12.25
N ILE A 371 -33.14 -2.16 12.01
CA ILE A 371 -34.41 -1.45 12.06
C ILE A 371 -35.28 -2.11 10.98
N ALA A 372 -36.45 -2.64 11.34
CA ALA A 372 -37.36 -3.19 10.37
C ALA A 372 -37.73 -2.13 9.32
N PRO A 373 -37.72 -2.44 8.01
CA PRO A 373 -38.11 -1.47 7.01
C PRO A 373 -39.54 -1.01 7.26
N VAL A 374 -39.72 0.29 7.39
CA VAL A 374 -41.03 0.89 7.50
C VAL A 374 -41.74 0.68 6.15
N ALA A 375 -42.83 -0.09 6.13
CA ALA A 375 -43.61 -0.36 4.95
C ALA A 375 -43.94 0.97 4.23
N ALA A 376 -43.54 1.09 2.97
CA ALA A 376 -43.73 2.27 2.16
C ALA A 376 -45.24 2.60 2.05
N ALA A 377 -45.67 3.66 2.76
CA ALA A 377 -46.98 4.25 2.59
C ALA A 377 -46.91 5.22 1.42
N ALA A 378 -47.62 4.85 0.37
CA ALA A 378 -48.16 5.67 -0.73
C ALA A 378 -47.22 6.64 -1.44
N GLU A 379 -47.08 6.44 -2.71
CA GLU A 379 -46.67 7.31 -3.81
C GLU A 379 -46.66 8.81 -3.46
N ARG A 380 -45.50 9.31 -3.03
CA ARG A 380 -45.21 10.76 -3.13
C ARG A 380 -44.20 10.95 -4.25
N ARG A 381 -44.48 11.92 -5.11
CA ARG A 381 -43.65 12.34 -6.24
C ARG A 381 -42.19 12.40 -5.81
N PRO A 382 -41.25 11.95 -6.66
CA PRO A 382 -39.83 11.99 -6.33
C PRO A 382 -39.45 13.47 -6.12
N ALA A 383 -39.20 13.82 -4.86
CA ALA A 383 -38.52 15.07 -4.55
C ALA A 383 -37.17 15.02 -5.27
N ARG A 384 -36.83 16.12 -5.94
CA ARG A 384 -35.52 16.30 -6.58
C ARG A 384 -34.44 15.85 -5.58
N GLN A 385 -33.81 14.68 -5.86
CA GLN A 385 -32.71 14.18 -5.07
C GLN A 385 -31.60 15.23 -5.11
N GLU A 386 -31.43 15.95 -3.99
CA GLU A 386 -30.28 16.81 -3.79
C GLU A 386 -29.05 15.87 -3.83
N ARG A 387 -28.25 15.99 -4.87
CA ARG A 387 -26.98 15.24 -5.00
C ARG A 387 -26.17 15.49 -3.74
N GLY A 388 -25.83 14.42 -3.01
CA GLY A 388 -25.08 14.50 -1.80
C GLY A 388 -23.68 15.01 -2.03
N GLU A 389 -23.30 15.98 -1.24
CA GLU A 389 -21.95 16.49 -1.18
C GLU A 389 -21.01 15.38 -0.70
N GLY A 390 -20.19 14.83 -1.58
CA GLY A 390 -19.22 13.78 -1.24
C GLY A 390 -18.11 14.19 -0.25
N ILE A 391 -18.09 15.48 0.13
CA ILE A 391 -17.07 16.09 1.00
C ILE A 391 -17.18 15.54 2.43
N GLY A 392 -18.37 15.47 3.02
CA GLY A 392 -18.55 14.99 4.40
C GLY A 392 -18.01 13.57 4.61
N LEU A 393 -18.21 12.68 3.64
CA LEU A 393 -17.70 11.32 3.71
C LEU A 393 -16.16 11.27 3.52
N ALA A 394 -15.62 12.12 2.65
CA ALA A 394 -14.17 12.25 2.50
C ALA A 394 -13.50 12.76 3.80
N ILE A 395 -14.14 13.70 4.50
CA ILE A 395 -13.69 14.15 5.83
C ILE A 395 -13.74 13.00 6.84
N VAL A 396 -14.84 12.23 6.90
CA VAL A 396 -14.96 11.07 7.80
C VAL A 396 -13.84 10.09 7.54
N LYS A 397 -13.61 9.69 6.27
CA LYS A 397 -12.53 8.77 5.91
C LYS A 397 -11.17 9.28 6.37
N ARG A 398 -10.85 10.55 6.10
CA ARG A 398 -9.56 11.13 6.47
C ARG A 398 -9.37 11.24 7.98
N LEU A 399 -10.43 11.57 8.73
CA LEU A 399 -10.40 11.58 10.19
C LEU A 399 -10.24 10.16 10.77
N CYS A 400 -10.87 9.16 10.17
CA CYS A 400 -10.65 7.75 10.54
C CYS A 400 -9.19 7.35 10.33
N ASP A 401 -8.58 7.69 9.20
CA ASP A 401 -7.17 7.42 8.94
C ASP A 401 -6.26 8.09 9.97
N LEU A 402 -6.53 9.36 10.33
CA LEU A 402 -5.77 10.11 11.34
C LEU A 402 -5.92 9.49 12.74
N LEU A 403 -7.09 8.93 13.07
CA LEU A 403 -7.40 8.30 14.34
C LEU A 403 -7.13 6.78 14.37
N GLU A 404 -6.48 6.22 13.36
CA GLU A 404 -6.20 4.78 13.25
C GLU A 404 -7.48 3.93 13.39
N ALA A 405 -8.61 4.50 12.94
CA ALA A 405 -9.91 3.86 12.98
C ALA A 405 -10.21 3.14 11.65
N SER A 406 -10.82 1.98 11.72
CA SER A 406 -11.37 1.28 10.56
C SER A 406 -12.83 1.62 10.37
N MET A 407 -13.29 1.68 9.11
CA MET A 407 -14.66 2.03 8.76
C MET A 407 -15.24 1.01 7.78
N GLU A 408 -16.43 0.52 8.10
CA GLU A 408 -17.22 -0.38 7.26
C GLU A 408 -18.51 0.29 6.82
N LEU A 409 -18.93 0.00 5.61
CA LEU A 409 -20.15 0.51 4.99
C LEU A 409 -21.01 -0.64 4.45
N GLU A 410 -22.23 -0.76 4.95
CA GLU A 410 -23.25 -1.60 4.35
C GLU A 410 -24.39 -0.72 3.87
N SER A 411 -24.77 -0.87 2.63
CA SER A 411 -25.90 -0.16 2.06
C SER A 411 -26.57 -0.98 0.99
N GLU A 412 -27.88 -1.09 1.12
CA GLU A 412 -28.74 -1.80 0.16
C GLU A 412 -29.85 -0.85 -0.28
N ALA A 413 -30.12 -0.84 -1.58
CA ALA A 413 -31.14 0.06 -2.16
C ALA A 413 -32.52 -0.24 -1.53
N GLY A 414 -33.12 0.77 -0.91
CA GLY A 414 -34.40 0.69 -0.22
C GLY A 414 -34.35 0.14 1.22
N ALA A 415 -33.19 -0.30 1.71
CA ALA A 415 -33.04 -0.87 3.05
C ALA A 415 -32.26 0.05 4.01
N GLY A 416 -31.69 1.17 3.50
CA GLY A 416 -30.94 2.11 4.30
C GLY A 416 -29.43 1.91 4.23
N THR A 417 -28.72 2.61 5.11
CA THR A 417 -27.27 2.58 5.19
C THR A 417 -26.81 2.34 6.62
N THR A 418 -25.80 1.49 6.77
CA THR A 418 -25.18 1.18 8.05
C THR A 418 -23.69 1.48 7.99
N TRP A 419 -23.23 2.31 8.91
CA TRP A 419 -21.83 2.64 9.14
C TRP A 419 -21.35 2.01 10.44
N ARG A 420 -20.19 1.38 10.41
CA ARG A 420 -19.47 0.89 11.57
C ARG A 420 -18.08 1.49 11.55
N VAL A 421 -17.72 2.18 12.63
CA VAL A 421 -16.39 2.76 12.80
C VAL A 421 -15.78 2.18 14.06
N MET A 422 -14.65 1.53 13.93
CA MET A 422 -13.90 0.91 15.02
C MET A 422 -12.68 1.75 15.36
N PHE A 423 -12.62 2.27 16.57
CA PHE A 423 -11.55 3.13 17.08
C PHE A 423 -10.67 2.38 18.09
N PRO A 424 -9.37 2.70 18.18
CA PRO A 424 -8.56 2.30 19.33
C PRO A 424 -9.13 2.84 20.64
N ARG A 425 -9.03 2.07 21.72
CA ARG A 425 -9.36 2.57 23.07
C ARG A 425 -8.24 3.39 23.68
N ARG A 426 -7.03 3.12 23.29
CA ARG A 426 -5.81 3.83 23.69
C ARG A 426 -4.89 3.95 22.48
N TYR A 427 -4.09 4.98 22.51
CA TYR A 427 -3.07 5.22 21.49
C TYR A 427 -1.69 5.04 22.13
N ASP A 428 -0.78 4.39 21.43
CA ASP A 428 0.60 4.32 21.87
C ASP A 428 1.20 5.72 21.85
N VAL A 429 1.85 6.09 22.97
CA VAL A 429 2.56 7.37 23.08
C VAL A 429 3.80 7.26 22.19
N THR A 430 3.75 7.85 21.01
CA THR A 430 4.94 8.04 20.15
C THR A 430 5.70 9.27 20.60
#